data_962d353924759b8170976bdcf8967d53
#
_entry.id   962d353924759b8170976bdcf8967d53
#
_cell.length_a   1.000
_cell.length_b   1.000
_cell.length_c   1.000
_cell.angle_alpha   90.00
_cell.angle_beta   90.00
_cell.angle_gamma   90.00
#
_symmetry.space_group_name_H-M   'P 1'
#
loop_
_entity.id
_entity.type
_entity.pdbx_description
1 polymer ?
#
loop_
_entity_poly.entity_id
_entity_poly.type
_entity_poly.pdbx_seq_one_letter_code
_entity_poly.pdbx_strand_id
1 'polypeptide(L)'
;FPMAKYCGLDRSTMYKILNGKRNPPSSEVFEKMTQFMHLTPIEYNFLKETLEITQVGPDTYYTRKSVENFICQFPDQPATDITGSSFSPDPVSEQCQTDCISLVSQQHIDYYVHQMILSESVHADGKIAMFIQPDYKFLFSLLASLHASASLKIDHIFCVGTEYAFTKDHQLINLKYLREIFPLYMAGLNYSLWYYYDRIQSHYYNFNLFPCMILTSDAAILCSSDYQNGIFIKSPDVVQLLWNQF
;
A
#
# COMPACT_ATOMS: atom_id res chain seq x y z
N PHE A 1 -28.00 -30.70 -30.27
CA PHE A 1 -26.93 -29.80 -29.74
C PHE A 1 -25.64 -30.03 -30.53
N PRO A 2 -25.37 -29.23 -31.60
CA PRO A 2 -24.14 -29.35 -32.38
C PRO A 2 -22.88 -29.23 -31.55
N MET A 3 -22.83 -28.26 -30.59
CA MET A 3 -21.72 -28.00 -29.68
C MET A 3 -21.38 -29.20 -28.79
N ALA A 4 -22.40 -29.89 -28.25
CA ALA A 4 -22.18 -31.08 -27.43
C ALA A 4 -21.47 -32.19 -28.22
N LYS A 5 -21.91 -32.44 -29.47
CA LYS A 5 -21.30 -33.40 -30.36
C LYS A 5 -19.85 -33.01 -30.72
N TYR A 6 -19.59 -31.70 -30.95
CA TYR A 6 -18.25 -31.19 -31.27
C TYR A 6 -17.29 -31.37 -30.09
N CYS A 7 -17.77 -31.12 -28.87
CA CYS A 7 -16.98 -31.27 -27.66
C CYS A 7 -16.87 -32.71 -27.12
N GLY A 8 -17.56 -33.68 -27.73
CA GLY A 8 -17.58 -35.06 -27.27
C GLY A 8 -18.33 -35.28 -25.96
N LEU A 9 -19.31 -34.40 -25.64
CA LEU A 9 -20.12 -34.46 -24.45
C LEU A 9 -21.56 -34.89 -24.72
N ASP A 10 -22.18 -35.50 -23.72
CA ASP A 10 -23.62 -35.73 -23.75
C ASP A 10 -24.40 -34.41 -23.59
N ARG A 11 -25.65 -34.44 -24.08
CA ARG A 11 -26.54 -33.27 -24.13
C ARG A 11 -26.83 -32.71 -22.71
N SER A 12 -26.97 -33.58 -21.71
CA SER A 12 -27.30 -33.17 -20.33
C SER A 12 -26.10 -32.46 -19.67
N THR A 13 -24.90 -32.98 -19.87
CA THR A 13 -23.66 -32.37 -19.38
C THR A 13 -23.43 -31.02 -20.03
N MET A 14 -23.56 -30.89 -21.34
CA MET A 14 -23.43 -29.60 -22.02
C MET A 14 -24.46 -28.58 -21.52
N TYR A 15 -25.71 -29.00 -21.32
CA TYR A 15 -26.75 -28.13 -20.76
C TYR A 15 -26.40 -27.61 -19.35
N LYS A 16 -25.82 -28.48 -18.50
CA LYS A 16 -25.39 -28.07 -17.14
C LYS A 16 -24.24 -27.07 -17.20
N ILE A 17 -23.28 -27.25 -18.14
CA ILE A 17 -22.16 -26.31 -18.32
C ILE A 17 -22.66 -24.94 -18.77
N LEU A 18 -23.51 -24.91 -19.83
CA LEU A 18 -24.06 -23.66 -20.37
C LEU A 18 -24.92 -22.87 -19.37
N ASN A 19 -25.53 -23.54 -18.41
CA ASN A 19 -26.33 -22.91 -17.34
C ASN A 19 -25.53 -22.67 -16.04
N GLY A 20 -24.20 -22.78 -16.08
CA GLY A 20 -23.34 -22.52 -14.93
C GLY A 20 -23.48 -23.53 -13.77
N LYS A 21 -24.15 -24.66 -13.99
CA LYS A 21 -24.36 -25.71 -12.97
C LYS A 21 -23.17 -26.68 -12.84
N ARG A 22 -22.25 -26.63 -13.78
CA ARG A 22 -21.05 -27.48 -13.82
C ARG A 22 -19.96 -26.82 -14.65
N ASN A 23 -18.71 -26.93 -14.20
CA ASN A 23 -17.56 -26.51 -15.01
C ASN A 23 -17.26 -27.52 -16.14
N PRO A 24 -16.58 -27.09 -17.23
CA PRO A 24 -16.02 -27.99 -18.21
C PRO A 24 -15.15 -29.06 -17.55
N PRO A 25 -15.26 -30.33 -17.92
CA PRO A 25 -14.57 -31.42 -17.22
C PRO A 25 -13.05 -31.43 -17.45
N SER A 26 -12.56 -30.78 -18.51
CA SER A 26 -11.13 -30.67 -18.82
C SER A 26 -10.84 -29.40 -19.61
N SER A 27 -9.56 -28.97 -19.60
CA SER A 27 -9.08 -27.86 -20.44
C SER A 27 -9.31 -28.13 -21.93
N GLU A 28 -9.19 -29.38 -22.38
CA GLU A 28 -9.46 -29.77 -23.79
C GLU A 28 -10.91 -29.50 -24.20
N VAL A 29 -11.86 -29.82 -23.31
CA VAL A 29 -13.28 -29.52 -23.55
C VAL A 29 -13.53 -28.02 -23.56
N PHE A 30 -12.91 -27.28 -22.66
CA PHE A 30 -12.99 -25.80 -22.65
C PHE A 30 -12.49 -25.21 -23.97
N GLU A 31 -11.32 -25.64 -24.47
CA GLU A 31 -10.77 -25.20 -25.76
C GLU A 31 -11.70 -25.53 -26.94
N LYS A 32 -12.25 -26.73 -26.98
CA LYS A 32 -13.25 -27.09 -28.01
C LYS A 32 -14.50 -26.22 -27.93
N MET A 33 -14.96 -25.87 -26.73
CA MET A 33 -16.11 -24.97 -26.54
C MET A 33 -15.81 -23.57 -27.08
N THR A 34 -14.65 -23.01 -26.74
CA THR A 34 -14.24 -21.66 -27.17
C THR A 34 -14.03 -21.61 -28.71
N GLN A 35 -13.44 -22.63 -29.28
CA GLN A 35 -13.30 -22.77 -30.75
C GLN A 35 -14.65 -22.86 -31.46
N PHE A 36 -15.58 -23.64 -30.90
CA PHE A 36 -16.94 -23.75 -31.47
C PHE A 36 -17.70 -22.42 -31.44
N MET A 37 -17.49 -21.62 -30.38
CA MET A 37 -18.13 -20.31 -30.23
C MET A 37 -17.44 -19.20 -31.05
N HIS A 38 -16.29 -19.47 -31.68
CA HIS A 38 -15.51 -18.47 -32.42
C HIS A 38 -15.24 -17.18 -31.61
N LEU A 39 -14.82 -17.34 -30.36
CA LEU A 39 -14.56 -16.21 -29.48
C LEU A 39 -13.40 -15.35 -30.00
N THR A 40 -13.54 -14.04 -29.83
CA THR A 40 -12.41 -13.13 -29.99
C THR A 40 -11.37 -13.35 -28.87
N PRO A 41 -10.11 -12.92 -29.05
CA PRO A 41 -9.09 -13.05 -28.00
C PRO A 41 -9.50 -12.43 -26.66
N ILE A 42 -10.25 -11.33 -26.68
CA ILE A 42 -10.75 -10.64 -25.47
C ILE A 42 -11.77 -11.52 -24.77
N GLU A 43 -12.76 -12.04 -25.50
CA GLU A 43 -13.80 -12.92 -24.96
C GLU A 43 -13.22 -14.23 -24.42
N TYR A 44 -12.24 -14.79 -25.13
CA TYR A 44 -11.53 -15.99 -24.70
C TYR A 44 -10.82 -15.75 -23.36
N ASN A 45 -10.06 -14.67 -23.24
CA ASN A 45 -9.35 -14.35 -22.00
C ASN A 45 -10.31 -14.13 -20.84
N PHE A 46 -11.41 -13.41 -21.08
CA PHE A 46 -12.45 -13.19 -20.06
C PHE A 46 -13.09 -14.51 -19.58
N LEU A 47 -13.43 -15.39 -20.53
CA LEU A 47 -14.04 -16.68 -20.18
C LEU A 47 -13.05 -17.60 -19.45
N LYS A 48 -11.78 -17.59 -19.86
CA LYS A 48 -10.70 -18.33 -19.20
C LYS A 48 -10.50 -17.85 -17.75
N GLU A 49 -10.40 -16.55 -17.55
CA GLU A 49 -10.30 -15.94 -16.21
C GLU A 49 -11.48 -16.32 -15.32
N THR A 50 -12.70 -16.24 -15.87
CA THR A 50 -13.92 -16.63 -15.15
C THR A 50 -13.92 -18.10 -14.75
N LEU A 51 -13.45 -18.99 -15.64
CA LEU A 51 -13.32 -20.41 -15.34
C LEU A 51 -12.31 -20.65 -14.21
N GLU A 52 -11.13 -20.02 -14.27
CA GLU A 52 -10.11 -20.13 -13.23
C GLU A 52 -10.62 -19.66 -11.87
N ILE A 53 -11.32 -18.50 -11.82
CA ILE A 53 -11.95 -17.99 -10.59
C ILE A 53 -12.95 -19.03 -10.03
N THR A 54 -13.76 -19.63 -10.92
CA THR A 54 -14.76 -20.62 -10.49
C THR A 54 -14.12 -21.91 -9.97
N GLN A 55 -12.97 -22.30 -10.50
CA GLN A 55 -12.27 -23.53 -10.12
C GLN A 55 -11.53 -23.41 -8.79
N VAL A 56 -10.84 -22.29 -8.55
CA VAL A 56 -9.97 -22.10 -7.37
C VAL A 56 -10.60 -21.27 -6.29
N GLY A 57 -11.70 -20.60 -6.57
CA GLY A 57 -12.35 -19.61 -5.72
C GLY A 57 -11.76 -18.19 -5.91
N PRO A 58 -12.59 -17.14 -5.74
CA PRO A 58 -12.17 -15.76 -6.00
C PRO A 58 -11.00 -15.32 -5.13
N ASP A 59 -11.02 -15.62 -3.83
CA ASP A 59 -9.98 -15.21 -2.90
C ASP A 59 -8.61 -15.82 -3.27
N THR A 60 -8.59 -17.10 -3.61
CA THR A 60 -7.36 -17.78 -4.03
C THR A 60 -6.85 -17.25 -5.36
N TYR A 61 -7.74 -17.00 -6.31
CA TYR A 61 -7.40 -16.45 -7.61
C TYR A 61 -6.76 -15.06 -7.48
N TYR A 62 -7.44 -14.13 -6.81
CA TYR A 62 -6.95 -12.76 -6.65
C TYR A 62 -5.69 -12.68 -5.79
N THR A 63 -5.54 -13.57 -4.79
CA THR A 63 -4.30 -13.71 -4.02
C THR A 63 -3.12 -14.06 -4.94
N ARG A 64 -3.27 -15.11 -5.76
CA ARG A 64 -2.21 -15.55 -6.69
C ARG A 64 -1.87 -14.46 -7.70
N LYS A 65 -2.88 -13.82 -8.30
CA LYS A 65 -2.70 -12.73 -9.25
C LYS A 65 -2.03 -11.50 -8.64
N SER A 66 -2.35 -11.18 -7.38
CA SER A 66 -1.69 -10.09 -6.64
C SER A 66 -0.21 -10.37 -6.40
N VAL A 67 0.14 -11.62 -6.02
CA VAL A 67 1.53 -12.02 -5.83
C VAL A 67 2.30 -12.02 -7.17
N GLU A 68 1.70 -12.55 -8.23
CA GLU A 68 2.29 -12.53 -9.57
C GLU A 68 2.58 -11.10 -10.04
N ASN A 69 1.59 -10.21 -9.94
CA ASN A 69 1.75 -8.80 -10.30
C ASN A 69 2.83 -8.12 -9.46
N PHE A 70 2.90 -8.41 -8.15
CA PHE A 70 3.93 -7.88 -7.27
C PHE A 70 5.32 -8.29 -7.75
N ILE A 71 5.54 -9.58 -8.04
CA ILE A 71 6.83 -10.10 -8.50
C ILE A 71 7.20 -9.53 -9.88
N CYS A 72 6.25 -9.49 -10.82
CA CYS A 72 6.52 -8.99 -12.18
C CYS A 72 6.81 -7.48 -12.24
N GLN A 73 6.21 -6.68 -11.35
CA GLN A 73 6.39 -5.23 -11.34
C GLN A 73 7.57 -4.78 -10.46
N PHE A 74 8.21 -5.72 -9.77
CA PHE A 74 9.27 -5.43 -8.82
C PHE A 74 10.53 -4.80 -9.43
N PRO A 75 10.99 -5.16 -10.66
CA PRO A 75 12.18 -4.57 -11.25
C PRO A 75 12.02 -3.16 -11.81
N ASP A 76 10.78 -2.72 -12.07
CA ASP A 76 10.49 -1.54 -12.89
C ASP A 76 10.12 -0.28 -12.08
N GLN A 77 10.39 -0.26 -10.77
CA GLN A 77 10.15 0.95 -9.97
C GLN A 77 11.39 1.84 -9.96
N PRO A 78 11.46 2.88 -10.81
CA PRO A 78 12.40 3.96 -10.58
C PRO A 78 12.04 4.62 -9.25
N ALA A 79 13.04 4.97 -8.47
CA ALA A 79 12.85 5.91 -7.36
C ALA A 79 12.09 7.11 -7.93
N THR A 80 10.91 7.35 -7.41
CA THR A 80 10.06 8.45 -7.89
C THR A 80 10.83 9.74 -7.61
N ASP A 81 11.29 10.41 -8.67
CA ASP A 81 11.92 11.71 -8.56
C ASP A 81 10.92 12.70 -7.95
N ILE A 82 11.07 12.98 -6.66
CA ILE A 82 10.29 14.00 -5.95
C ILE A 82 10.75 15.41 -6.34
N THR A 83 11.71 15.54 -7.25
CA THR A 83 12.29 16.81 -7.68
C THR A 83 11.32 17.77 -8.36
N GLY A 84 10.01 17.47 -8.44
CA GLY A 84 9.02 18.27 -9.20
C GLY A 84 7.96 19.02 -8.41
N SER A 85 7.78 18.81 -7.12
CA SER A 85 6.84 19.64 -6.35
C SER A 85 7.57 20.85 -5.80
N SER A 86 7.47 21.99 -6.52
CA SER A 86 7.78 23.29 -5.94
C SER A 86 6.83 23.52 -4.78
N PHE A 87 7.25 23.14 -3.57
CA PHE A 87 6.59 23.58 -2.35
C PHE A 87 6.74 25.08 -2.25
N SER A 88 5.75 25.83 -2.76
CA SER A 88 5.57 27.24 -2.43
C SER A 88 4.73 27.22 -1.15
N PRO A 89 5.30 27.41 0.03
CA PRO A 89 4.48 27.60 1.21
C PRO A 89 3.71 28.89 0.98
N ASP A 90 2.38 28.86 1.14
CA ASP A 90 1.70 30.09 1.51
C ASP A 90 2.43 30.59 2.74
N PRO A 91 2.81 31.88 2.81
CA PRO A 91 3.51 32.42 3.95
C PRO A 91 2.57 32.36 5.16
N VAL A 92 2.53 31.22 5.82
CA VAL A 92 2.08 31.15 7.20
C VAL A 92 3.07 32.05 7.92
N SER A 93 2.60 33.20 8.36
CA SER A 93 3.35 34.25 8.99
C SER A 93 4.38 33.65 9.95
N GLU A 94 5.67 33.85 9.62
CA GLU A 94 6.86 33.35 10.34
C GLU A 94 7.02 33.86 11.80
N GLN A 95 5.95 34.25 12.47
CA GLN A 95 6.00 34.89 13.79
C GLN A 95 5.15 34.21 14.85
N CYS A 96 5.13 32.88 14.90
CA CYS A 96 4.68 32.21 16.09
C CYS A 96 5.80 31.32 16.60
N GLN A 97 6.50 31.77 17.68
CA GLN A 97 7.27 30.91 18.58
C GLN A 97 6.31 29.99 19.35
N THR A 98 5.41 29.31 18.66
CA THR A 98 4.51 28.35 19.29
C THR A 98 5.13 26.97 19.11
N ASP A 99 5.35 26.29 20.22
CA ASP A 99 5.84 24.91 20.27
C ASP A 99 4.90 23.91 19.58
N CYS A 100 3.74 24.38 19.11
CA CYS A 100 2.70 23.56 18.51
C CYS A 100 1.97 24.32 17.40
N ILE A 101 1.86 23.69 16.22
CA ILE A 101 1.23 24.26 15.01
C ILE A 101 0.13 23.31 14.52
N SER A 102 -1.07 23.83 14.28
CA SER A 102 -2.17 23.08 13.68
C SER A 102 -1.97 22.93 12.17
N LEU A 103 -2.07 21.72 11.67
CA LEU A 103 -1.97 21.37 10.25
C LEU A 103 -3.37 21.03 9.72
N VAL A 104 -3.85 21.77 8.71
CA VAL A 104 -5.25 21.71 8.26
C VAL A 104 -5.39 21.22 6.81
N SER A 105 -4.32 20.68 6.22
CA SER A 105 -4.36 20.07 4.89
C SER A 105 -3.20 19.11 4.72
N GLN A 106 -3.32 18.19 3.77
CA GLN A 106 -2.24 17.29 3.39
C GLN A 106 -0.99 18.06 2.97
N GLN A 107 -1.13 19.17 2.24
CA GLN A 107 0.01 19.99 1.81
C GLN A 107 0.78 20.57 2.99
N HIS A 108 0.08 21.00 4.05
CA HIS A 108 0.75 21.45 5.29
C HIS A 108 1.49 20.30 5.96
N ILE A 109 0.88 19.12 6.05
CA ILE A 109 1.53 17.93 6.62
C ILE A 109 2.76 17.56 5.79
N ASP A 110 2.64 17.48 4.47
CA ASP A 110 3.74 17.16 3.56
C ASP A 110 4.90 18.16 3.71
N TYR A 111 4.60 19.46 3.84
CA TYR A 111 5.60 20.50 4.05
C TYR A 111 6.38 20.29 5.36
N TYR A 112 5.69 20.13 6.49
CA TYR A 112 6.34 19.95 7.79
C TYR A 112 7.05 18.59 7.90
N VAL A 113 6.50 17.53 7.32
CA VAL A 113 7.20 16.24 7.19
C VAL A 113 8.49 16.39 6.41
N HIS A 114 8.46 17.08 5.27
CA HIS A 114 9.64 17.32 4.46
C HIS A 114 10.72 18.08 5.24
N GLN A 115 10.37 19.20 5.91
CA GLN A 115 11.29 19.98 6.70
C GLN A 115 11.90 19.18 7.86
N MET A 116 11.08 18.43 8.57
CA MET A 116 11.47 17.61 9.71
C MET A 116 12.44 16.49 9.31
N ILE A 117 12.13 15.77 8.25
CA ILE A 117 12.95 14.65 7.75
C ILE A 117 14.29 15.17 7.20
N LEU A 118 14.29 16.28 6.44
CA LEU A 118 15.54 16.86 5.95
C LEU A 118 16.41 17.39 7.08
N SER A 119 15.83 18.06 8.06
CA SER A 119 16.58 18.52 9.25
C SER A 119 17.22 17.34 9.98
N GLU A 120 16.49 16.24 10.18
CA GLU A 120 17.00 15.05 10.85
C GLU A 120 18.07 14.32 10.04
N SER A 121 17.98 14.32 8.71
CA SER A 121 18.91 13.62 7.83
C SER A 121 20.34 14.18 7.84
N VAL A 122 20.52 15.42 8.29
CA VAL A 122 21.86 16.06 8.41
C VAL A 122 22.48 15.89 9.81
N HIS A 123 21.74 15.36 10.77
CA HIS A 123 22.28 15.06 12.10
C HIS A 123 23.14 13.81 12.06
N ALA A 124 24.29 13.84 12.78
CA ALA A 124 25.24 12.72 12.81
C ALA A 124 24.61 11.42 13.37
N ASP A 125 23.71 11.55 14.36
CA ASP A 125 22.98 10.45 15.00
C ASP A 125 21.47 10.60 14.77
N GLY A 126 21.09 10.97 13.54
CA GLY A 126 19.69 11.20 13.19
C GLY A 126 18.82 9.97 13.39
N LYS A 127 17.63 10.16 13.97
CA LYS A 127 16.69 9.08 14.27
C LYS A 127 15.25 9.48 13.95
N ILE A 128 14.55 8.57 13.32
CA ILE A 128 13.14 8.74 12.99
C ILE A 128 12.38 7.55 13.57
N ALA A 129 11.30 7.83 14.29
CA ALA A 129 10.34 6.82 14.70
C ALA A 129 9.01 7.10 14.01
N MET A 130 8.40 6.05 13.46
CA MET A 130 7.15 6.17 12.71
C MET A 130 6.14 5.15 13.21
N PHE A 131 4.96 5.63 13.58
CA PHE A 131 3.78 4.81 13.80
C PHE A 131 2.73 5.20 12.77
N ILE A 132 2.78 4.58 11.58
CA ILE A 132 2.03 5.00 10.41
C ILE A 132 1.81 3.81 9.46
N GLN A 133 0.74 3.85 8.67
CA GLN A 133 0.56 2.84 7.64
C GLN A 133 1.36 3.20 6.38
N PRO A 134 1.87 2.19 5.63
CA PRO A 134 2.65 2.42 4.41
C PRO A 134 1.80 2.89 3.22
N ASP A 135 0.72 3.62 3.44
CA ASP A 135 -0.13 4.23 2.41
C ASP A 135 0.13 5.73 2.22
N TYR A 136 0.93 6.34 3.09
CA TYR A 136 1.38 7.72 2.97
C TYR A 136 2.57 7.82 2.00
N LYS A 137 2.29 7.73 0.71
CA LYS A 137 3.29 7.64 -0.37
C LYS A 137 4.33 8.75 -0.34
N PHE A 138 3.92 9.99 -0.01
CA PHE A 138 4.85 11.11 0.05
C PHE A 138 6.01 10.85 1.00
N LEU A 139 5.73 10.41 2.24
CA LEU A 139 6.75 10.10 3.23
C LEU A 139 7.70 9.00 2.76
N PHE A 140 7.17 7.88 2.25
CA PHE A 140 7.99 6.74 1.82
C PHE A 140 8.86 7.09 0.61
N SER A 141 8.33 7.88 -0.35
CA SER A 141 9.10 8.38 -1.47
C SER A 141 10.18 9.36 -1.03
N LEU A 142 9.89 10.26 -0.08
CA LEU A 142 10.86 11.19 0.50
C LEU A 142 12.01 10.42 1.17
N LEU A 143 11.71 9.45 2.04
CA LEU A 143 12.71 8.63 2.71
C LEU A 143 13.56 7.85 1.69
N ALA A 144 12.96 7.24 0.68
CA ALA A 144 13.69 6.53 -0.36
C ALA A 144 14.64 7.44 -1.17
N SER A 145 14.35 8.75 -1.28
CA SER A 145 15.19 9.71 -1.97
C SER A 145 16.42 10.16 -1.18
N LEU A 146 16.47 9.90 0.14
CA LEU A 146 17.55 10.36 1.01
C LEU A 146 18.89 9.67 0.79
N HIS A 147 18.98 8.69 -0.11
CA HIS A 147 20.20 7.94 -0.48
C HIS A 147 21.16 7.74 0.70
N ALA A 148 21.17 6.53 1.24
CA ALA A 148 22.09 6.05 2.29
C ALA A 148 22.87 7.13 3.08
N SER A 149 22.16 8.01 3.77
CA SER A 149 22.75 8.76 4.88
C SER A 149 23.07 7.72 5.94
N ALA A 150 24.30 7.24 5.99
CA ALA A 150 24.71 6.03 6.74
C ALA A 150 24.43 6.13 8.25
N SER A 151 24.08 7.30 8.75
CA SER A 151 23.82 7.57 10.17
C SER A 151 22.33 7.64 10.55
N LEU A 152 21.42 7.84 9.58
CA LEU A 152 19.99 7.98 9.88
C LEU A 152 19.37 6.64 10.23
N LYS A 153 18.90 6.47 11.47
CA LYS A 153 18.19 5.29 11.93
C LYS A 153 16.67 5.50 11.84
N ILE A 154 15.98 4.58 11.21
CA ILE A 154 14.51 4.65 11.06
C ILE A 154 13.87 3.42 11.71
N ASP A 155 13.06 3.64 12.73
CA ASP A 155 12.24 2.61 13.36
C ASP A 155 10.76 2.84 12.96
N HIS A 156 10.15 1.85 12.33
CA HIS A 156 8.79 1.95 11.80
C HIS A 156 7.90 0.85 12.35
N ILE A 157 6.77 1.22 12.94
CA ILE A 157 5.73 0.32 13.43
C ILE A 157 4.48 0.50 12.58
N PHE A 158 3.90 -0.60 12.08
CA PHE A 158 2.64 -0.56 11.34
C PHE A 158 1.76 -1.78 11.60
N CYS A 159 0.48 -1.67 11.24
CA CYS A 159 -0.49 -2.75 11.35
C CYS A 159 -0.51 -3.61 10.09
N VAL A 160 -0.41 -4.92 10.26
CA VAL A 160 -0.62 -5.91 9.21
C VAL A 160 -2.02 -6.51 9.37
N GLY A 161 -2.82 -6.46 8.31
CA GLY A 161 -4.16 -7.02 8.32
C GLY A 161 -4.15 -8.53 8.50
N THR A 162 -4.96 -9.03 9.43
CA THR A 162 -5.13 -10.47 9.69
C THR A 162 -6.02 -11.17 8.67
N GLU A 163 -6.85 -10.43 7.95
CA GLU A 163 -7.76 -10.94 6.93
C GLU A 163 -7.18 -10.69 5.54
N TYR A 164 -7.58 -11.53 4.56
CA TYR A 164 -7.30 -11.28 3.14
C TYR A 164 -8.09 -10.03 2.69
N ALA A 165 -7.61 -8.86 3.11
CA ALA A 165 -8.21 -7.61 2.71
C ALA A 165 -7.70 -7.23 1.32
N PHE A 166 -8.62 -7.16 0.37
CA PHE A 166 -8.33 -6.67 -0.97
C PHE A 166 -8.70 -5.20 -1.12
N THR A 167 -7.91 -4.48 -1.89
CA THR A 167 -8.30 -3.15 -2.37
C THR A 167 -9.48 -3.25 -3.34
N LYS A 168 -10.06 -2.11 -3.74
CA LYS A 168 -11.10 -2.07 -4.79
C LYS A 168 -10.64 -2.71 -6.11
N ASP A 169 -9.34 -2.72 -6.37
CA ASP A 169 -8.72 -3.32 -7.57
C ASP A 169 -8.26 -4.77 -7.32
N HIS A 170 -8.82 -5.44 -6.32
CA HIS A 170 -8.49 -6.83 -5.95
C HIS A 170 -7.00 -7.08 -5.64
N GLN A 171 -6.26 -6.08 -5.18
CA GLN A 171 -4.88 -6.25 -4.73
C GLN A 171 -4.85 -6.49 -3.20
N LEU A 172 -4.00 -7.39 -2.75
CA LEU A 172 -3.78 -7.61 -1.32
C LEU A 172 -3.16 -6.36 -0.67
N ILE A 173 -3.81 -5.82 0.35
CA ILE A 173 -3.36 -4.60 1.05
C ILE A 173 -1.95 -4.78 1.62
N ASN A 174 -1.64 -5.94 2.21
CA ASN A 174 -0.31 -6.20 2.76
C ASN A 174 0.80 -6.18 1.68
N LEU A 175 0.52 -6.66 0.46
CA LEU A 175 1.46 -6.56 -0.67
C LEU A 175 1.63 -5.13 -1.15
N LYS A 176 0.55 -4.34 -1.16
CA LYS A 176 0.63 -2.90 -1.45
C LYS A 176 1.54 -2.21 -0.45
N TYR A 177 1.40 -2.48 0.86
CA TYR A 177 2.27 -1.93 1.90
C TYR A 177 3.73 -2.34 1.72
N LEU A 178 3.98 -3.62 1.44
CA LEU A 178 5.33 -4.12 1.18
C LEU A 178 5.98 -3.40 -0.02
N ARG A 179 5.22 -3.06 -1.04
CA ARG A 179 5.68 -2.33 -2.22
C ARG A 179 6.17 -0.91 -1.88
N GLU A 180 5.49 -0.22 -0.97
CA GLU A 180 5.91 1.13 -0.53
C GLU A 180 7.14 1.08 0.40
N ILE A 181 7.28 0.01 1.19
CA ILE A 181 8.39 -0.16 2.13
C ILE A 181 9.68 -0.61 1.42
N PHE A 182 9.56 -1.45 0.40
CA PHE A 182 10.71 -2.11 -0.22
C PHE A 182 11.77 -1.14 -0.78
N PRO A 183 11.42 0.00 -1.40
CA PRO A 183 12.39 0.99 -1.85
C PRO A 183 13.33 1.50 -0.74
N LEU A 184 12.88 1.55 0.51
CA LEU A 184 13.70 1.98 1.64
C LEU A 184 14.85 1.00 1.91
N TYR A 185 14.58 -0.30 1.83
CA TYR A 185 15.61 -1.34 1.93
C TYR A 185 16.60 -1.28 0.76
N MET A 186 16.10 -1.04 -0.45
CA MET A 186 16.92 -0.92 -1.65
C MET A 186 17.79 0.34 -1.63
N ALA A 187 17.33 1.43 -1.01
CA ALA A 187 18.11 2.64 -0.80
C ALA A 187 19.26 2.47 0.21
N GLY A 188 19.32 1.32 0.90
CA GLY A 188 20.38 1.03 1.89
C GLY A 188 20.23 1.82 3.19
N LEU A 189 19.04 2.31 3.51
CA LEU A 189 18.75 3.00 4.76
C LEU A 189 18.83 2.04 5.95
N ASN A 190 19.28 2.54 7.11
CA ASN A 190 19.21 1.80 8.37
C ASN A 190 17.76 1.78 8.88
N TYR A 191 16.97 0.91 8.29
CA TYR A 191 15.52 0.85 8.46
C TYR A 191 15.12 -0.43 9.18
N SER A 192 14.52 -0.27 10.36
CA SER A 192 13.97 -1.34 11.20
C SER A 192 12.46 -1.34 11.13
N LEU A 193 11.89 -2.45 10.71
CA LEU A 193 10.45 -2.61 10.55
C LEU A 193 9.88 -3.49 11.66
N TRP A 194 8.88 -2.98 12.35
CA TRP A 194 8.09 -3.66 13.37
C TRP A 194 6.64 -3.73 12.95
N TYR A 195 5.96 -4.81 13.22
CA TYR A 195 4.56 -4.93 12.85
C TYR A 195 3.76 -5.67 13.94
N TYR A 196 2.47 -5.36 13.99
CA TYR A 196 1.51 -6.10 14.81
C TYR A 196 0.32 -6.50 13.95
N TYR A 197 -0.35 -7.57 14.35
CA TYR A 197 -1.52 -8.07 13.65
C TYR A 197 -2.79 -7.53 14.27
N ASP A 198 -3.59 -6.82 13.48
CA ASP A 198 -4.93 -6.39 13.86
C ASP A 198 -5.79 -6.19 12.61
N ARG A 199 -7.05 -5.85 12.81
CA ARG A 199 -7.88 -5.32 11.72
C ARG A 199 -7.41 -3.93 11.36
N ILE A 200 -6.98 -3.73 10.13
CA ILE A 200 -6.49 -2.40 9.67
C ILE A 200 -7.53 -1.30 9.93
N GLN A 201 -8.83 -1.63 9.81
CA GLN A 201 -9.92 -0.72 10.12
C GLN A 201 -9.95 -0.28 11.59
N SER A 202 -9.56 -1.15 12.53
CA SER A 202 -9.49 -0.82 13.94
C SER A 202 -8.46 0.28 14.22
N HIS A 203 -7.33 0.25 13.49
CA HIS A 203 -6.30 1.27 13.60
C HIS A 203 -6.82 2.65 13.20
N TYR A 204 -7.67 2.75 12.18
CA TYR A 204 -8.18 4.02 11.66
C TYR A 204 -9.41 4.55 12.38
N TYR A 205 -10.24 3.68 12.96
CA TYR A 205 -11.60 4.08 13.40
C TYR A 205 -11.82 4.02 14.93
N ASN A 206 -10.88 3.46 15.70
CA ASN A 206 -11.05 3.34 17.14
C ASN A 206 -10.62 4.60 17.90
N PHE A 207 -11.50 5.60 17.98
CA PHE A 207 -11.39 6.78 18.88
C PHE A 207 -10.04 7.54 18.85
N ASN A 208 -9.17 7.21 17.92
CA ASN A 208 -7.85 7.82 17.82
C ASN A 208 -7.94 8.98 16.82
N LEU A 209 -7.97 10.21 17.35
CA LEU A 209 -8.04 11.42 16.51
C LEU A 209 -6.80 11.55 15.62
N PHE A 210 -5.65 11.12 16.11
CA PHE A 210 -4.36 11.16 15.43
C PHE A 210 -3.65 9.80 15.53
N PRO A 211 -4.07 8.80 14.73
CA PRO A 211 -3.48 7.47 14.80
C PRO A 211 -2.08 7.37 14.18
N CYS A 212 -1.65 8.41 13.48
CA CYS A 212 -0.37 8.45 12.79
C CYS A 212 0.59 9.38 13.53
N MET A 213 1.82 8.89 13.73
CA MET A 213 2.89 9.64 14.36
C MET A 213 4.19 9.52 13.56
N ILE A 214 4.87 10.65 13.38
CA ILE A 214 6.23 10.74 12.86
C ILE A 214 7.03 11.55 13.87
N LEU A 215 8.15 11.01 14.32
CA LEU A 215 8.94 11.56 15.40
C LEU A 215 10.40 11.62 15.00
N THR A 216 11.04 12.77 15.18
CA THR A 216 12.49 12.98 15.03
C THR A 216 13.11 13.39 16.37
N SER A 217 14.40 13.69 16.39
CA SER A 217 15.08 14.14 17.63
C SER A 217 14.45 15.40 18.21
N ASP A 218 13.99 16.33 17.35
CA ASP A 218 13.61 17.68 17.75
C ASP A 218 12.11 18.00 17.53
N ALA A 219 11.38 17.16 16.81
CA ALA A 219 10.01 17.45 16.43
C ALA A 219 9.15 16.19 16.32
N ALA A 220 7.84 16.39 16.38
CA ALA A 220 6.85 15.36 16.16
C ALA A 220 5.71 15.86 15.28
N ILE A 221 5.14 14.97 14.47
CA ILE A 221 3.85 15.17 13.80
C ILE A 221 2.91 14.08 14.27
N LEU A 222 1.74 14.49 14.72
CA LEU A 222 0.59 13.63 14.97
C LEU A 222 -0.47 13.98 13.95
N CYS A 223 -0.98 13.01 13.18
CA CYS A 223 -1.96 13.29 12.14
C CYS A 223 -3.07 12.24 12.02
N SER A 224 -4.16 12.68 11.41
CA SER A 224 -5.30 11.82 11.07
C SER A 224 -4.91 10.76 10.04
N SER A 225 -5.69 9.69 9.97
CA SER A 225 -5.45 8.57 9.05
C SER A 225 -5.58 8.92 7.57
N ASP A 226 -6.24 10.02 7.25
CA ASP A 226 -6.39 10.56 5.89
C ASP A 226 -5.35 11.64 5.54
N TYR A 227 -4.45 11.94 6.49
CA TYR A 227 -3.39 12.96 6.35
C TYR A 227 -3.92 14.36 6.02
N GLN A 228 -5.16 14.69 6.42
CA GLN A 228 -5.76 16.00 6.16
C GLN A 228 -5.64 16.95 7.37
N ASN A 229 -5.52 16.39 8.57
CA ASN A 229 -5.44 17.17 9.79
C ASN A 229 -4.33 16.64 10.68
N GLY A 230 -3.64 17.54 11.38
CA GLY A 230 -2.56 17.14 12.27
C GLY A 230 -2.07 18.26 13.15
N ILE A 231 -1.06 17.93 13.92
CA ILE A 231 -0.37 18.84 14.83
C ILE A 231 1.13 18.62 14.66
N PHE A 232 1.86 19.68 14.35
CA PHE A 232 3.31 19.71 14.42
C PHE A 232 3.74 20.23 15.79
N ILE A 233 4.65 19.53 16.46
CA ILE A 233 5.10 19.79 17.82
C ILE A 233 6.62 19.94 17.80
N LYS A 234 7.13 21.02 18.37
CA LYS A 234 8.57 21.30 18.51
C LYS A 234 8.99 21.55 19.97
N SER A 235 8.15 21.14 20.91
CA SER A 235 8.45 21.21 22.35
C SER A 235 9.36 20.05 22.77
N PRO A 236 10.57 20.31 23.30
CA PRO A 236 11.51 19.26 23.71
C PRO A 236 10.93 18.27 24.72
N ASP A 237 10.17 18.78 25.71
CA ASP A 237 9.57 17.95 26.77
C ASP A 237 8.52 16.99 26.18
N VAL A 238 7.71 17.48 25.23
CA VAL A 238 6.69 16.65 24.56
C VAL A 238 7.34 15.64 23.62
N VAL A 239 8.35 16.04 22.85
CA VAL A 239 9.09 15.15 21.97
C VAL A 239 9.77 14.03 22.78
N GLN A 240 10.41 14.37 23.90
CA GLN A 240 11.02 13.37 24.78
C GLN A 240 9.97 12.43 25.41
N LEU A 241 8.81 12.94 25.78
CA LEU A 241 7.71 12.11 26.28
C LEU A 241 7.25 11.10 25.21
N LEU A 242 7.10 11.54 23.96
CA LEU A 242 6.70 10.67 22.86
C LEU A 242 7.77 9.60 22.57
N TRP A 243 9.05 9.94 22.62
CA TRP A 243 10.15 8.96 22.51
C TRP A 243 10.12 7.89 23.60
N ASN A 244 9.72 8.26 24.81
CA ASN A 244 9.61 7.31 25.91
C ASN A 244 8.40 6.37 25.79
N GLN A 245 7.42 6.72 24.97
CA GLN A 245 6.22 5.91 24.70
C GLN A 245 6.36 5.03 23.44
N PHE A 246 7.23 5.41 22.49
CA PHE A 246 7.55 4.64 21.30
C PHE A 246 8.42 3.44 21.63
#